data_d657b8d7a6defa01ac6702540f37176c
#
_entry.id   d657b8d7a6defa01ac6702540f37176c
#
_cell.length_a   1.000
_cell.length_b   1.000
_cell.length_c   1.000
_cell.angle_alpha   90.00
_cell.angle_beta   90.00
_cell.angle_gamma   90.00
#
_symmetry.space_group_name_H-M   'P 1'
#
loop_
_entity.id
_entity.type
_entity.pdbx_description
1 polymer ?
#
loop_
_entity_poly.entity_id
_entity_poly.type
_entity_poly.pdbx_seq_one_letter_code
_entity_poly.pdbx_strand_id
1 'polypeptide(L)'
;MIPFSVFSLNAPSRMGRWAAPLCVLALALVYAGCGGGSSDSSSVKIDGSSTVFPLTEAVAEEFMKSNQGARVNVGVSGTGGGFAKFLRGETAINDASRPISPEEKEKAKENGIEYIEIPVAYDGLAVIANPKNDWASCLTAGELEKLWKPNSSINNWNQLRSDFPDKPLELYGPGTASGTYDYFTKAIMGESGASRSEYTASEDDNVLVQGIKGTKNALAYFGLAYYEENQEDLKVLAVDPDERNSGASCVMPSTETVADGSYRPLSRPLFIYVNTAKLTPIVEKFITYYLENADELAADVGYVGMPDEAYELALQRFEDRKTGTVFGAEGVDVTGTKVTDMLKK
;
A
#
# COMPACT_ATOMS: atom_id res chain seq x y z
N MET A 1 -2.35 65.42 11.10
CA MET A 1 -3.41 66.32 11.63
C MET A 1 -4.42 65.40 12.28
N ILE A 2 -4.33 65.04 13.60
CA ILE A 2 -4.82 65.72 14.83
C ILE A 2 -6.35 66.05 14.74
N PRO A 3 -7.19 65.82 15.79
CA PRO A 3 -6.94 65.29 17.14
C PRO A 3 -8.03 64.35 17.72
N PHE A 4 -7.62 63.66 18.75
CA PHE A 4 -8.19 63.47 20.08
C PHE A 4 -9.58 64.00 20.42
N SER A 5 -10.40 63.20 21.11
CA SER A 5 -11.16 63.71 22.25
C SER A 5 -11.45 62.60 23.27
N VAL A 6 -10.97 62.79 24.46
CA VAL A 6 -11.19 62.09 25.73
C VAL A 6 -12.42 62.73 26.37
N PHE A 7 -13.29 61.92 26.97
CA PHE A 7 -14.14 62.44 28.09
C PHE A 7 -14.30 61.40 29.21
N SER A 8 -13.92 61.84 30.38
CA SER A 8 -13.94 61.21 31.68
C SER A 8 -15.11 61.73 32.53
N LEU A 9 -15.32 61.07 33.66
CA LEU A 9 -16.09 61.48 34.89
C LEU A 9 -17.50 60.87 34.95
N ASN A 10 -18.04 60.36 36.07
CA ASN A 10 -17.70 60.34 37.49
C ASN A 10 -18.68 59.40 38.22
N ALA A 11 -18.24 58.77 39.27
CA ALA A 11 -19.12 58.12 40.29
C ALA A 11 -19.75 59.20 41.20
N PRO A 12 -20.80 58.89 41.96
CA PRO A 12 -20.55 58.56 43.37
C PRO A 12 -21.50 57.51 44.06
N SER A 13 -20.91 56.92 45.03
CA SER A 13 -21.37 56.24 46.27
C SER A 13 -22.80 56.44 46.75
N ARG A 14 -23.42 55.38 47.30
CA ARG A 14 -24.01 55.39 48.67
C ARG A 14 -24.21 53.97 49.23
N MET A 15 -23.77 53.82 50.44
CA MET A 15 -23.89 52.68 51.32
C MET A 15 -25.38 52.39 51.71
N GLY A 16 -25.69 51.11 51.90
CA GLY A 16 -26.86 50.63 52.57
C GLY A 16 -26.62 49.22 53.12
N ARG A 17 -26.18 49.17 54.38
CA ARG A 17 -26.05 47.95 55.20
C ARG A 17 -27.45 47.51 55.65
N TRP A 18 -27.81 46.24 55.41
CA TRP A 18 -28.74 45.43 56.17
C TRP A 18 -28.28 43.99 56.28
N ALA A 19 -28.40 43.42 57.49
CA ALA A 19 -27.81 42.17 57.94
C ALA A 19 -28.73 40.96 57.69
N ALA A 20 -28.13 39.89 57.38
CA ALA A 20 -28.31 38.43 57.65
C ALA A 20 -29.71 37.88 57.91
N PRO A 21 -30.01 36.54 57.71
CA PRO A 21 -29.16 35.43 58.11
C PRO A 21 -29.07 34.20 57.15
N LEU A 22 -28.10 33.41 57.46
CA LEU A 22 -27.85 32.01 57.14
C LEU A 22 -29.03 31.14 56.66
N CYS A 23 -28.85 30.55 55.42
CA CYS A 23 -29.31 29.20 55.17
C CYS A 23 -28.18 28.49 54.36
N VAL A 24 -27.42 27.66 55.07
CA VAL A 24 -26.47 26.72 54.52
C VAL A 24 -27.27 25.58 53.90
N LEU A 25 -27.38 25.58 52.57
CA LEU A 25 -27.82 24.41 51.81
C LEU A 25 -26.58 23.88 51.05
N ALA A 26 -25.98 22.85 51.64
CA ALA A 26 -24.89 22.12 50.99
C ALA A 26 -25.44 21.37 49.78
N LEU A 27 -25.28 21.96 48.58
CA LEU A 27 -25.43 21.22 47.31
C LEU A 27 -24.10 20.55 47.01
N ALA A 28 -23.97 19.28 47.41
CA ALA A 28 -22.90 18.40 46.95
C ALA A 28 -23.14 18.15 45.46
N LEU A 29 -22.51 18.95 44.59
CA LEU A 29 -22.33 18.66 43.15
C LEU A 29 -21.34 17.50 43.07
N VAL A 30 -21.89 16.30 42.88
CA VAL A 30 -21.15 15.14 42.44
C VAL A 30 -20.73 15.43 40.98
N TYR A 31 -19.53 15.96 40.81
CA TYR A 31 -18.86 15.91 39.54
C TYR A 31 -18.51 14.45 39.28
N ALA A 32 -19.45 13.70 38.66
CA ALA A 32 -19.13 12.48 37.97
C ALA A 32 -18.29 12.89 36.74
N GLY A 33 -16.98 12.91 36.95
CA GLY A 33 -16.03 13.09 35.86
C GLY A 33 -16.17 11.91 34.88
N CYS A 34 -16.96 12.07 33.84
CA CYS A 34 -16.86 11.27 32.64
C CYS A 34 -15.56 11.67 31.90
N GLY A 35 -14.44 11.28 32.45
CA GLY A 35 -13.14 11.25 31.83
C GLY A 35 -12.85 9.84 31.32
N GLY A 36 -13.80 9.23 30.61
CA GLY A 36 -13.56 8.04 29.84
C GLY A 36 -13.40 8.50 28.39
N GLY A 37 -12.17 8.53 27.88
CA GLY A 37 -11.97 8.47 26.44
C GLY A 37 -12.67 7.21 25.96
N SER A 38 -13.89 7.33 25.45
CA SER A 38 -14.54 6.25 24.72
C SER A 38 -13.65 5.99 23.51
N SER A 39 -12.80 4.96 23.59
CA SER A 39 -12.35 4.32 22.38
C SER A 39 -13.63 4.01 21.60
N ASP A 40 -13.80 4.66 20.45
CA ASP A 40 -14.97 4.44 19.60
C ASP A 40 -14.94 2.96 19.21
N SER A 41 -15.69 2.13 19.95
CA SER A 41 -15.68 0.68 19.84
C SER A 41 -16.20 0.19 18.47
N SER A 42 -16.62 1.12 17.63
CA SER A 42 -17.09 0.89 16.26
C SER A 42 -16.10 1.37 15.20
N SER A 43 -14.90 1.84 15.57
CA SER A 43 -13.93 2.44 14.65
C SER A 43 -12.70 1.57 14.49
N VAL A 44 -12.29 1.35 13.22
CA VAL A 44 -11.01 0.74 12.81
C VAL A 44 -10.12 1.83 12.23
N LYS A 45 -8.92 1.99 12.76
CA LYS A 45 -7.92 2.94 12.25
C LYS A 45 -6.80 2.18 11.55
N ILE A 46 -6.59 2.48 10.29
CA ILE A 46 -5.58 1.90 9.41
C ILE A 46 -4.74 3.02 8.83
N ASP A 47 -3.45 2.78 8.63
CA ASP A 47 -2.58 3.69 7.91
C ASP A 47 -1.43 2.90 7.28
N GLY A 48 -0.83 3.37 6.21
CA GLY A 48 0.35 2.70 5.66
C GLY A 48 0.56 2.89 4.18
N SER A 49 0.84 1.78 3.52
CA SER A 49 1.27 1.69 2.13
C SER A 49 0.24 2.26 1.15
N SER A 50 0.66 3.14 0.27
CA SER A 50 -0.14 3.59 -0.88
C SER A 50 -0.47 2.45 -1.85
N THR A 51 0.41 1.43 -1.95
CA THR A 51 0.17 0.24 -2.77
C THR A 51 -0.96 -0.63 -2.20
N VAL A 52 -1.03 -0.81 -0.87
CA VAL A 52 -2.06 -1.65 -0.24
C VAL A 52 -3.39 -0.90 -0.08
N PHE A 53 -3.33 0.43 -0.04
CA PHE A 53 -4.48 1.31 0.19
C PHE A 53 -5.69 0.98 -0.69
N PRO A 54 -5.58 0.79 -2.04
CA PRO A 54 -6.76 0.51 -2.87
C PRO A 54 -7.51 -0.76 -2.43
N LEU A 55 -6.80 -1.83 -2.08
CA LEU A 55 -7.41 -3.06 -1.59
C LEU A 55 -8.07 -2.85 -0.22
N THR A 56 -7.34 -2.22 0.72
CA THR A 56 -7.87 -1.96 2.06
C THR A 56 -9.08 -1.03 2.01
N GLU A 57 -9.10 -0.03 1.11
CA GLU A 57 -10.23 0.88 0.92
C GLU A 57 -11.44 0.13 0.35
N ALA A 58 -11.26 -0.71 -0.68
CA ALA A 58 -12.34 -1.53 -1.25
C ALA A 58 -12.96 -2.46 -0.17
N VAL A 59 -12.12 -3.15 0.59
CA VAL A 59 -12.59 -3.98 1.72
C VAL A 59 -13.32 -3.15 2.77
N ALA A 60 -12.81 -1.96 3.10
CA ALA A 60 -13.42 -1.07 4.10
C ALA A 60 -14.81 -0.58 3.65
N GLU A 61 -14.95 -0.23 2.37
CA GLU A 61 -16.24 0.19 1.80
C GLU A 61 -17.28 -0.93 1.86
N GLU A 62 -16.95 -2.12 1.40
CA GLU A 62 -17.86 -3.27 1.41
C GLU A 62 -18.18 -3.73 2.84
N PHE A 63 -17.19 -3.72 3.73
CA PHE A 63 -17.41 -3.99 5.15
C PHE A 63 -18.38 -3.00 5.79
N MET A 64 -18.23 -1.71 5.53
CA MET A 64 -19.12 -0.67 6.09
C MET A 64 -20.54 -0.77 5.52
N LYS A 65 -20.72 -1.19 4.25
CA LYS A 65 -22.05 -1.46 3.67
C LYS A 65 -22.79 -2.60 4.41
N SER A 66 -22.06 -3.65 4.77
CA SER A 66 -22.63 -4.83 5.45
C SER A 66 -22.69 -4.68 6.97
N ASN A 67 -22.02 -3.68 7.58
CA ASN A 67 -21.90 -3.47 9.02
C ASN A 67 -22.30 -2.05 9.43
N GLN A 68 -23.62 -1.81 9.54
CA GLN A 68 -24.14 -0.49 9.90
C GLN A 68 -23.56 0.03 11.22
N GLY A 69 -23.02 1.24 11.17
CA GLY A 69 -22.40 1.91 12.33
C GLY A 69 -20.90 1.62 12.51
N ALA A 70 -20.32 0.69 11.74
CA ALA A 70 -18.86 0.55 11.65
C ALA A 70 -18.24 1.75 10.92
N ARG A 71 -17.05 2.17 11.38
CA ARG A 71 -16.25 3.21 10.73
C ARG A 71 -14.85 2.67 10.51
N VAL A 72 -14.45 2.58 9.26
CA VAL A 72 -13.08 2.23 8.89
C VAL A 72 -12.43 3.47 8.29
N ASN A 73 -11.29 3.88 8.83
CA ASN A 73 -10.54 5.05 8.36
C ASN A 73 -9.18 4.56 7.87
N VAL A 74 -8.94 4.69 6.60
CA VAL A 74 -7.70 4.28 5.95
C VAL A 74 -6.90 5.54 5.58
N GLY A 75 -5.68 5.65 6.11
CA GLY A 75 -4.75 6.72 5.80
C GLY A 75 -3.60 6.22 4.94
N VAL A 76 -2.97 7.14 4.23
CA VAL A 76 -1.82 6.85 3.35
C VAL A 76 -0.62 7.67 3.79
N SER A 77 0.40 7.02 4.34
CA SER A 77 1.67 7.66 4.70
C SER A 77 2.91 6.88 4.23
N GLY A 78 2.67 5.91 3.34
CA GLY A 78 3.66 4.93 2.91
C GLY A 78 3.94 3.87 3.97
N THR A 79 4.51 2.72 3.58
CA THR A 79 4.78 1.59 4.49
C THR A 79 5.57 2.02 5.74
N GLY A 80 6.65 2.78 5.57
CA GLY A 80 7.48 3.23 6.70
C GLY A 80 6.76 4.26 7.59
N GLY A 81 5.99 5.18 6.99
CA GLY A 81 5.18 6.16 7.73
C GLY A 81 4.08 5.48 8.54
N GLY A 82 3.43 4.47 7.96
CA GLY A 82 2.44 3.63 8.63
C GLY A 82 3.05 2.85 9.81
N PHE A 83 4.20 2.19 9.61
CA PHE A 83 4.90 1.54 10.71
C PHE A 83 5.27 2.53 11.82
N ALA A 84 5.70 3.74 11.48
CA ALA A 84 6.00 4.74 12.51
C ALA A 84 4.79 5.08 13.39
N LYS A 85 3.59 5.18 12.84
CA LYS A 85 2.33 5.39 13.59
C LYS A 85 1.91 4.13 14.34
N PHE A 86 1.96 2.98 13.67
CA PHE A 86 1.60 1.68 14.23
C PHE A 86 2.43 1.34 15.47
N LEU A 87 3.74 1.54 15.39
CA LEU A 87 4.67 1.27 16.48
C LEU A 87 4.56 2.25 17.66
N ARG A 88 3.85 3.38 17.49
CA ARG A 88 3.42 4.25 18.61
C ARG A 88 2.02 3.90 19.12
N GLY A 89 1.38 2.85 18.57
CA GLY A 89 0.04 2.43 18.95
C GLY A 89 -1.08 3.39 18.50
N GLU A 90 -0.85 4.20 17.47
CA GLU A 90 -1.84 5.16 16.95
C GLU A 90 -2.90 4.50 16.06
N THR A 91 -2.53 3.40 15.36
CA THR A 91 -3.40 2.62 14.47
C THR A 91 -3.59 1.20 14.97
N ALA A 92 -4.69 0.58 14.59
CA ALA A 92 -4.97 -0.83 14.85
C ALA A 92 -4.33 -1.73 13.80
N ILE A 93 -4.25 -1.24 12.55
CA ILE A 93 -3.70 -1.96 11.42
C ILE A 93 -2.70 -1.05 10.70
N ASN A 94 -1.63 -1.63 10.19
CA ASN A 94 -0.70 -1.00 9.25
C ASN A 94 -0.69 -1.76 7.93
N ASP A 95 -0.92 -1.06 6.84
CA ASP A 95 -0.75 -1.56 5.49
C ASP A 95 0.72 -1.55 5.10
N ALA A 96 1.24 -2.63 4.52
CA ALA A 96 2.64 -2.73 4.17
C ALA A 96 2.87 -3.46 2.84
N SER A 97 3.65 -2.86 1.96
CA SER A 97 4.06 -3.44 0.68
C SER A 97 5.44 -4.11 0.74
N ARG A 98 5.92 -4.37 1.93
CA ARG A 98 7.10 -5.16 2.28
C ARG A 98 6.97 -5.70 3.70
N PRO A 99 7.71 -6.75 4.07
CA PRO A 99 7.80 -7.16 5.46
C PRO A 99 8.36 -6.06 6.38
N ILE A 100 8.07 -6.20 7.66
CA ILE A 100 8.61 -5.37 8.73
C ILE A 100 10.16 -5.45 8.73
N SER A 101 10.84 -4.31 8.79
CA SER A 101 12.29 -4.25 8.80
C SER A 101 12.89 -4.64 10.17
N PRO A 102 14.19 -4.98 10.24
CA PRO A 102 14.85 -5.24 11.51
C PRO A 102 14.75 -4.08 12.51
N GLU A 103 14.89 -2.84 12.04
CA GLU A 103 14.79 -1.64 12.88
C GLU A 103 13.35 -1.44 13.40
N GLU A 104 12.35 -1.73 12.57
CA GLU A 104 10.94 -1.67 12.97
C GLU A 104 10.59 -2.75 13.99
N LYS A 105 11.16 -3.97 13.85
CA LYS A 105 11.01 -5.05 14.86
C LYS A 105 11.57 -4.67 16.22
N GLU A 106 12.77 -4.08 16.26
CA GLU A 106 13.34 -3.61 17.52
C GLU A 106 12.48 -2.52 18.16
N LYS A 107 11.98 -1.56 17.38
CA LYS A 107 11.04 -0.54 17.87
C LYS A 107 9.72 -1.13 18.38
N ALA A 108 9.18 -2.17 17.72
CA ALA A 108 8.01 -2.88 18.20
C ALA A 108 8.24 -3.45 19.60
N LYS A 109 9.38 -4.10 19.79
CA LYS A 109 9.79 -4.68 21.07
C LYS A 109 10.00 -3.61 22.15
N GLU A 110 10.72 -2.51 21.83
CA GLU A 110 10.94 -1.39 22.74
C GLU A 110 9.63 -0.74 23.22
N ASN A 111 8.65 -0.62 22.32
CA ASN A 111 7.36 -0.01 22.60
C ASN A 111 6.31 -1.01 23.14
N GLY A 112 6.67 -2.29 23.31
CA GLY A 112 5.75 -3.32 23.74
C GLY A 112 4.59 -3.59 22.79
N ILE A 113 4.81 -3.39 21.48
CA ILE A 113 3.81 -3.64 20.45
C ILE A 113 3.96 -5.09 19.97
N GLU A 114 2.99 -5.92 20.31
CA GLU A 114 2.82 -7.24 19.72
C GLU A 114 1.91 -7.13 18.48
N TYR A 115 2.28 -7.81 17.41
CA TYR A 115 1.56 -7.74 16.14
C TYR A 115 1.44 -9.10 15.46
N ILE A 116 0.42 -9.23 14.63
CA ILE A 116 0.22 -10.37 13.73
C ILE A 116 0.50 -9.86 12.31
N GLU A 117 1.42 -10.50 11.61
CA GLU A 117 1.70 -10.26 10.20
C GLU A 117 0.80 -11.14 9.34
N ILE A 118 0.07 -10.55 8.41
CA ILE A 118 -0.94 -11.21 7.57
C ILE A 118 -0.72 -10.79 6.12
N PRO A 119 -0.36 -11.69 5.21
CA PRO A 119 -0.39 -11.41 3.77
C PRO A 119 -1.83 -11.34 3.30
N VAL A 120 -2.12 -10.48 2.31
CA VAL A 120 -3.49 -10.21 1.84
C VAL A 120 -3.66 -10.32 0.33
N ALA A 121 -2.62 -10.10 -0.46
CA ALA A 121 -2.63 -10.18 -1.92
C ALA A 121 -1.19 -10.20 -2.46
N TYR A 122 -1.05 -10.28 -3.79
CA TYR A 122 0.20 -10.01 -4.48
C TYR A 122 0.06 -8.77 -5.36
N ASP A 123 1.12 -7.97 -5.39
CA ASP A 123 1.34 -6.93 -6.38
C ASP A 123 2.20 -7.54 -7.49
N GLY A 124 1.64 -7.68 -8.68
CA GLY A 124 2.29 -8.19 -9.87
C GLY A 124 2.31 -7.12 -10.97
N LEU A 125 3.50 -6.82 -11.52
CA LEU A 125 3.66 -5.83 -12.58
C LEU A 125 3.95 -6.51 -13.91
N ALA A 126 3.25 -6.11 -14.96
CA ALA A 126 3.47 -6.58 -16.32
C ALA A 126 4.30 -5.58 -17.13
N VAL A 127 5.24 -6.07 -17.90
CA VAL A 127 5.96 -5.31 -18.92
C VAL A 127 5.24 -5.52 -20.25
N ILE A 128 4.75 -4.44 -20.85
CA ILE A 128 3.80 -4.48 -21.95
C ILE A 128 4.36 -3.80 -23.20
N ALA A 129 4.14 -4.42 -24.33
CA ALA A 129 4.42 -3.85 -25.65
C ALA A 129 3.15 -3.84 -26.51
N ASN A 130 3.21 -3.11 -27.63
CA ASN A 130 2.16 -3.19 -28.65
C ASN A 130 2.13 -4.58 -29.31
N PRO A 131 0.96 -5.17 -29.63
CA PRO A 131 0.88 -6.48 -30.30
C PRO A 131 1.64 -6.59 -31.62
N LYS A 132 1.87 -5.46 -32.31
CA LYS A 132 2.65 -5.39 -33.55
C LYS A 132 4.17 -5.34 -33.30
N ASN A 133 4.61 -5.37 -32.05
CA ASN A 133 6.02 -5.55 -31.70
C ASN A 133 6.38 -7.05 -31.88
N ASP A 134 7.05 -7.39 -32.93
CA ASP A 134 7.43 -8.75 -33.31
C ASP A 134 8.88 -9.11 -32.94
N TRP A 135 9.63 -8.19 -32.32
CA TRP A 135 11.05 -8.36 -32.00
C TRP A 135 11.36 -8.59 -30.52
N ALA A 136 10.57 -8.05 -29.60
CA ALA A 136 10.76 -8.26 -28.18
C ALA A 136 9.75 -9.28 -27.63
N SER A 137 10.24 -10.32 -26.97
CA SER A 137 9.40 -11.32 -26.26
C SER A 137 9.80 -11.47 -24.80
N CYS A 138 11.02 -11.06 -24.46
CA CYS A 138 11.55 -11.09 -23.10
C CYS A 138 12.54 -9.94 -22.91
N LEU A 139 12.52 -9.30 -21.74
CA LEU A 139 13.55 -8.36 -21.30
C LEU A 139 14.15 -8.83 -19.99
N THR A 140 15.45 -8.60 -19.79
CA THR A 140 16.11 -8.85 -18.51
C THR A 140 15.86 -7.70 -17.53
N ALA A 141 15.94 -7.96 -16.23
CA ALA A 141 15.89 -6.92 -15.21
C ALA A 141 16.95 -5.82 -15.45
N GLY A 142 18.16 -6.22 -15.86
CA GLY A 142 19.22 -5.26 -16.21
C GLY A 142 18.93 -4.43 -17.48
N GLU A 143 18.16 -4.93 -18.43
CA GLU A 143 17.68 -4.13 -19.57
C GLU A 143 16.60 -3.14 -19.16
N LEU A 144 15.68 -3.57 -18.31
CA LEU A 144 14.68 -2.67 -17.71
C LEU A 144 15.38 -1.57 -16.90
N GLU A 145 16.41 -1.91 -16.10
CA GLU A 145 17.20 -0.91 -15.37
C GLU A 145 17.86 0.09 -16.32
N LYS A 146 18.60 -0.38 -17.34
CA LYS A 146 19.23 0.51 -18.32
C LYS A 146 18.25 1.46 -18.96
N LEU A 147 17.03 0.98 -19.24
CA LEU A 147 16.00 1.72 -19.91
C LEU A 147 15.36 2.78 -19.03
N TRP A 148 15.03 2.41 -17.78
CA TRP A 148 14.23 3.25 -16.88
C TRP A 148 15.04 4.07 -15.87
N LYS A 149 16.36 3.79 -15.70
CA LYS A 149 17.17 4.53 -14.73
C LYS A 149 17.21 6.03 -15.00
N PRO A 150 17.45 6.87 -13.98
CA PRO A 150 17.63 8.30 -14.13
C PRO A 150 18.67 8.63 -15.22
N ASN A 151 18.34 9.63 -16.04
CA ASN A 151 19.19 10.09 -17.14
C ASN A 151 19.51 9.02 -18.21
N SER A 152 18.71 7.97 -18.34
CA SER A 152 18.86 7.03 -19.45
C SER A 152 18.70 7.75 -20.78
N SER A 153 19.65 7.55 -21.69
CA SER A 153 19.62 8.13 -23.05
C SER A 153 19.07 7.16 -24.10
N ILE A 154 18.59 5.98 -23.67
CA ILE A 154 17.99 4.99 -24.57
C ILE A 154 16.63 5.50 -25.03
N ASN A 155 16.52 5.73 -26.34
CA ASN A 155 15.30 6.19 -27.01
C ASN A 155 15.04 5.45 -28.32
N ASN A 156 15.76 4.35 -28.54
CA ASN A 156 15.63 3.50 -29.72
C ASN A 156 15.82 2.02 -29.30
N TRP A 157 15.06 1.12 -29.92
CA TRP A 157 15.09 -0.31 -29.61
C TRP A 157 16.46 -0.94 -29.83
N ASN A 158 17.19 -0.57 -30.91
CA ASN A 158 18.52 -1.11 -31.19
C ASN A 158 19.60 -0.63 -30.20
N GLN A 159 19.35 0.40 -29.40
CA GLN A 159 20.26 0.80 -28.33
C GLN A 159 20.11 -0.12 -27.09
N LEU A 160 18.97 -0.81 -26.97
CA LEU A 160 18.77 -1.78 -25.91
C LEU A 160 19.42 -3.13 -26.26
N ARG A 161 19.14 -3.62 -27.48
CA ARG A 161 19.80 -4.79 -28.09
C ARG A 161 20.11 -4.51 -29.55
N SER A 162 21.30 -4.89 -29.99
CA SER A 162 21.77 -4.65 -31.39
C SER A 162 21.00 -5.43 -32.43
N ASP A 163 20.34 -6.51 -32.07
CA ASP A 163 19.46 -7.34 -32.92
C ASP A 163 18.02 -6.81 -32.98
N PHE A 164 17.65 -5.86 -32.15
CA PHE A 164 16.36 -5.18 -32.25
C PHE A 164 16.37 -4.14 -33.38
N PRO A 165 15.22 -3.84 -33.98
CA PRO A 165 15.15 -2.92 -35.12
C PRO A 165 15.53 -1.49 -34.74
N ASP A 166 16.06 -0.76 -35.70
CA ASP A 166 16.28 0.70 -35.59
C ASP A 166 14.92 1.42 -35.66
N LYS A 167 14.28 1.51 -34.52
CA LYS A 167 12.97 2.17 -34.33
C LYS A 167 12.95 2.96 -33.05
N PRO A 168 12.29 4.13 -33.04
CA PRO A 168 12.08 4.90 -31.81
C PRO A 168 11.43 4.02 -30.74
N LEU A 169 11.85 4.20 -29.50
CA LEU A 169 11.26 3.57 -28.33
C LEU A 169 10.43 4.61 -27.56
N GLU A 170 9.15 4.37 -27.45
CA GLU A 170 8.21 5.24 -26.76
C GLU A 170 7.78 4.59 -25.45
N LEU A 171 8.04 5.26 -24.33
CA LEU A 171 7.83 4.73 -23.00
C LEU A 171 6.55 5.27 -22.38
N TYR A 172 5.79 4.39 -21.75
CA TYR A 172 4.59 4.68 -20.98
C TYR A 172 4.69 4.04 -19.60
N GLY A 173 4.14 4.68 -18.59
CA GLY A 173 4.16 4.11 -17.24
C GLY A 173 3.37 4.93 -16.24
N PRO A 174 3.19 4.41 -15.02
CA PRO A 174 2.47 5.12 -13.97
C PRO A 174 3.15 6.46 -13.62
N GLY A 175 2.35 7.38 -13.11
CA GLY A 175 2.84 8.64 -12.56
C GLY A 175 3.53 8.46 -11.20
N THR A 176 4.19 9.51 -10.73
CA THR A 176 5.01 9.47 -9.51
C THR A 176 4.21 9.35 -8.21
N ALA A 177 2.88 9.46 -8.25
CA ALA A 177 2.00 9.23 -7.10
C ALA A 177 1.56 7.75 -6.99
N SER A 178 1.86 6.92 -8.01
CA SER A 178 1.45 5.53 -8.08
C SER A 178 2.33 4.60 -7.22
N GLY A 179 1.69 3.72 -6.46
CA GLY A 179 2.39 2.62 -5.76
C GLY A 179 3.09 1.65 -6.72
N THR A 180 2.57 1.48 -7.94
CA THR A 180 3.19 0.72 -9.04
C THR A 180 4.52 1.34 -9.48
N TYR A 181 4.56 2.68 -9.61
CA TYR A 181 5.80 3.41 -9.89
C TYR A 181 6.85 3.20 -8.80
N ASP A 182 6.46 3.34 -7.54
CA ASP A 182 7.35 3.13 -6.39
C ASP A 182 7.90 1.70 -6.36
N TYR A 183 7.04 0.72 -6.61
CA TYR A 183 7.46 -0.67 -6.61
C TYR A 183 8.40 -0.99 -7.79
N PHE A 184 8.03 -0.64 -9.00
CA PHE A 184 8.88 -0.88 -10.18
C PHE A 184 10.27 -0.28 -10.00
N THR A 185 10.33 0.99 -9.59
CA THR A 185 11.59 1.68 -9.39
C THR A 185 12.43 1.03 -8.28
N LYS A 186 11.80 0.62 -7.18
CA LYS A 186 12.50 -0.12 -6.12
C LYS A 186 12.99 -1.49 -6.57
N ALA A 187 12.17 -2.25 -7.28
CA ALA A 187 12.51 -3.61 -7.72
C ALA A 187 13.61 -3.63 -8.79
N ILE A 188 13.59 -2.67 -9.71
CA ILE A 188 14.50 -2.63 -10.87
C ILE A 188 15.73 -1.76 -10.62
N MET A 189 15.60 -0.57 -10.03
CA MET A 189 16.72 0.34 -9.75
C MET A 189 17.27 0.25 -8.33
N GLY A 190 16.63 -0.52 -7.44
CA GLY A 190 17.02 -0.62 -6.04
C GLY A 190 16.58 0.55 -5.15
N GLU A 191 16.01 1.62 -5.71
CA GLU A 191 15.59 2.82 -5.01
C GLU A 191 14.22 3.29 -5.51
N SER A 192 13.26 3.48 -4.58
CA SER A 192 11.92 3.99 -4.90
C SER A 192 12.02 5.42 -5.45
N GLY A 193 11.30 5.69 -6.53
CA GLY A 193 11.29 6.98 -7.20
C GLY A 193 12.47 7.24 -8.16
N ALA A 194 13.47 6.34 -8.21
CA ALA A 194 14.59 6.47 -9.13
C ALA A 194 14.18 6.07 -10.55
N SER A 195 13.79 7.04 -11.37
CA SER A 195 13.40 6.83 -12.78
C SER A 195 13.81 8.00 -13.66
N ARG A 196 13.84 7.75 -14.96
CA ARG A 196 13.88 8.82 -15.96
C ARG A 196 12.59 9.59 -15.97
N SER A 197 12.63 10.85 -16.41
CA SER A 197 11.44 11.71 -16.56
C SER A 197 10.84 11.69 -17.96
N GLU A 198 11.59 11.23 -18.95
CA GLU A 198 11.20 11.24 -20.36
C GLU A 198 10.39 9.99 -20.70
N TYR A 199 9.14 9.95 -20.28
CA TYR A 199 8.13 8.97 -20.66
C TYR A 199 6.72 9.57 -20.54
N THR A 200 5.73 8.96 -21.15
CA THR A 200 4.32 9.37 -20.98
C THR A 200 3.79 8.76 -19.70
N ALA A 201 3.55 9.60 -18.71
CA ALA A 201 3.05 9.22 -17.40
C ALA A 201 1.53 9.37 -17.30
N SER A 202 0.87 8.42 -16.62
CA SER A 202 -0.54 8.55 -16.21
C SER A 202 -0.79 7.80 -14.90
N GLU A 203 -1.63 8.36 -14.03
CA GLU A 203 -2.13 7.67 -12.85
C GLU A 203 -3.33 6.75 -13.18
N ASP A 204 -3.88 6.86 -14.39
CA ASP A 204 -4.94 6.00 -14.91
C ASP A 204 -4.34 4.99 -15.90
N ASP A 205 -4.29 3.72 -15.49
CA ASP A 205 -3.72 2.63 -16.30
C ASP A 205 -4.49 2.40 -17.61
N ASN A 206 -5.77 2.74 -17.68
CA ASN A 206 -6.52 2.70 -18.94
C ASN A 206 -5.97 3.67 -19.99
N VAL A 207 -5.44 4.82 -19.56
CA VAL A 207 -4.74 5.76 -20.47
C VAL A 207 -3.46 5.14 -21.00
N LEU A 208 -2.72 4.41 -20.16
CA LEU A 208 -1.51 3.68 -20.56
C LEU A 208 -1.85 2.57 -21.56
N VAL A 209 -2.90 1.80 -21.31
CA VAL A 209 -3.43 0.77 -22.24
C VAL A 209 -3.73 1.38 -23.61
N GLN A 210 -4.45 2.49 -23.66
CA GLN A 210 -4.75 3.17 -24.94
C GLN A 210 -3.49 3.71 -25.64
N GLY A 211 -2.54 4.23 -24.88
CA GLY A 211 -1.24 4.68 -25.39
C GLY A 211 -0.49 3.55 -26.10
N ILE A 212 -0.39 2.39 -25.45
CA ILE A 212 0.26 1.19 -26.02
C ILE A 212 -0.47 0.70 -27.29
N LYS A 213 -1.80 0.62 -27.26
CA LYS A 213 -2.61 0.19 -28.42
C LYS A 213 -2.37 1.09 -29.64
N GLY A 214 -2.24 2.39 -29.42
CA GLY A 214 -2.02 3.39 -30.48
C GLY A 214 -0.61 3.45 -31.03
N THR A 215 0.39 2.98 -30.30
CA THR A 215 1.82 3.23 -30.56
C THR A 215 2.60 1.93 -30.78
N LYS A 216 2.90 1.60 -32.05
CA LYS A 216 3.55 0.33 -32.42
C LYS A 216 4.87 0.05 -31.68
N ASN A 217 5.65 1.07 -31.44
CA ASN A 217 6.99 0.96 -30.85
C ASN A 217 7.00 1.21 -29.32
N ALA A 218 5.81 1.22 -28.70
CA ALA A 218 5.67 1.48 -27.27
C ALA A 218 6.13 0.31 -26.41
N LEU A 219 6.63 0.67 -25.22
CA LEU A 219 6.87 -0.20 -24.09
C LEU A 219 6.31 0.47 -22.83
N ALA A 220 5.63 -0.30 -21.99
CA ALA A 220 5.10 0.18 -20.72
C ALA A 220 5.33 -0.83 -19.60
N TYR A 221 5.04 -0.39 -18.38
CA TYR A 221 4.76 -1.28 -17.26
C TYR A 221 3.54 -0.76 -16.47
N PHE A 222 2.73 -1.66 -15.96
CA PHE A 222 1.58 -1.39 -15.08
C PHE A 222 1.10 -2.68 -14.40
N GLY A 223 0.04 -2.62 -13.59
CA GLY A 223 -0.51 -3.76 -12.87
C GLY A 223 -0.93 -4.91 -13.80
N LEU A 224 -0.62 -6.14 -13.39
CA LEU A 224 -0.89 -7.35 -14.20
C LEU A 224 -2.37 -7.50 -14.56
N ALA A 225 -3.29 -7.15 -13.64
CA ALA A 225 -4.72 -7.28 -13.89
C ALA A 225 -5.20 -6.44 -15.09
N TYR A 226 -4.68 -5.23 -15.27
CA TYR A 226 -5.00 -4.42 -16.46
C TYR A 226 -4.55 -5.07 -17.77
N TYR A 227 -3.45 -5.83 -17.75
CA TYR A 227 -3.09 -6.66 -18.87
C TYR A 227 -4.09 -7.81 -19.06
N GLU A 228 -4.47 -8.50 -17.99
CA GLU A 228 -5.41 -9.63 -18.04
C GLU A 228 -6.77 -9.23 -18.61
N GLU A 229 -7.25 -8.04 -18.29
CA GLU A 229 -8.48 -7.47 -18.85
C GLU A 229 -8.36 -7.05 -20.32
N ASN A 230 -7.13 -6.82 -20.83
CA ASN A 230 -6.87 -6.28 -22.16
C ASN A 230 -5.96 -7.18 -23.03
N GLN A 231 -5.90 -8.48 -22.77
CA GLN A 231 -4.98 -9.42 -23.42
C GLN A 231 -5.08 -9.45 -24.96
N GLU A 232 -6.28 -9.21 -25.51
CA GLU A 232 -6.49 -9.20 -26.97
C GLU A 232 -5.82 -8.00 -27.67
N ASP A 233 -5.59 -6.93 -26.94
CA ASP A 233 -5.09 -5.64 -27.43
C ASP A 233 -3.64 -5.34 -27.05
N LEU A 234 -3.03 -6.16 -26.20
CA LEU A 234 -1.73 -5.94 -25.61
C LEU A 234 -0.82 -7.16 -25.79
N LYS A 235 0.47 -6.92 -25.84
CA LYS A 235 1.50 -7.98 -25.80
C LYS A 235 2.27 -7.87 -24.51
N VAL A 236 2.17 -8.87 -23.64
CA VAL A 236 3.02 -8.95 -22.46
C VAL A 236 4.39 -9.53 -22.83
N LEU A 237 5.42 -9.04 -22.17
CA LEU A 237 6.78 -9.55 -22.29
C LEU A 237 7.14 -10.36 -21.05
N ALA A 238 7.85 -11.47 -21.26
CA ALA A 238 8.49 -12.20 -20.17
C ALA A 238 9.59 -11.34 -19.53
N VAL A 239 9.87 -11.58 -18.26
CA VAL A 239 10.99 -10.95 -17.56
C VAL A 239 11.97 -12.02 -17.10
N ASP A 240 13.25 -11.76 -17.33
CA ASP A 240 14.34 -12.57 -16.82
C ASP A 240 15.01 -11.84 -15.66
N PRO A 241 15.00 -12.40 -14.44
CA PRO A 241 15.62 -11.78 -13.28
C PRO A 241 17.15 -11.75 -13.32
N ASP A 242 17.80 -12.51 -14.23
CA ASP A 242 19.25 -12.57 -14.33
C ASP A 242 19.80 -11.47 -15.27
N GLU A 243 20.64 -10.61 -14.73
CA GLU A 243 21.30 -9.56 -15.51
C GLU A 243 22.29 -10.08 -16.57
N ARG A 244 22.79 -11.30 -16.39
CA ARG A 244 23.87 -11.87 -17.21
C ARG A 244 23.39 -12.55 -18.47
N ASN A 245 22.07 -12.46 -18.80
CA ASN A 245 21.46 -13.47 -19.50
C ASN A 245 21.13 -13.45 -20.95
N SER A 246 20.95 -14.51 -21.41
CA SER A 246 20.62 -15.11 -22.69
C SER A 246 19.12 -15.40 -22.91
N GLY A 247 18.21 -14.99 -22.01
CA GLY A 247 16.77 -15.29 -22.09
C GLY A 247 16.40 -16.72 -21.67
N ALA A 248 17.32 -17.42 -20.98
CA ALA A 248 17.07 -18.81 -20.54
C ALA A 248 16.11 -18.91 -19.35
N SER A 249 15.96 -17.81 -18.60
CA SER A 249 15.12 -17.74 -17.38
C SER A 249 13.91 -16.81 -17.55
N CYS A 250 13.49 -16.53 -18.79
CA CYS A 250 12.33 -15.68 -19.08
C CYS A 250 11.06 -16.30 -18.52
N VAL A 251 10.40 -15.61 -17.60
CA VAL A 251 9.13 -16.00 -17.01
C VAL A 251 8.04 -15.03 -17.48
N MET A 252 6.94 -15.57 -17.99
CA MET A 252 5.77 -14.78 -18.34
C MET A 252 5.01 -14.41 -17.07
N PRO A 253 4.57 -13.16 -16.89
CA PRO A 253 3.66 -12.84 -15.80
C PRO A 253 2.30 -13.49 -16.02
N SER A 254 1.80 -14.10 -14.97
CA SER A 254 0.44 -14.62 -14.85
C SER A 254 0.08 -14.71 -13.38
N THR A 255 -1.21 -14.82 -13.07
CA THR A 255 -1.67 -15.07 -11.71
C THR A 255 -0.92 -16.26 -11.07
N GLU A 256 -0.69 -17.35 -11.81
CA GLU A 256 0.04 -18.53 -11.34
C GLU A 256 1.50 -18.23 -11.01
N THR A 257 2.25 -17.57 -11.94
CA THR A 257 3.69 -17.32 -11.78
C THR A 257 3.98 -16.22 -10.75
N VAL A 258 3.02 -15.31 -10.51
CA VAL A 258 3.05 -14.34 -9.42
C VAL A 258 2.82 -15.06 -8.07
N ALA A 259 1.80 -15.91 -7.98
CA ALA A 259 1.43 -16.59 -6.74
C ALA A 259 2.46 -17.65 -6.33
N ASP A 260 3.11 -18.34 -7.29
CA ASP A 260 4.14 -19.35 -7.01
C ASP A 260 5.54 -18.74 -6.82
N GLY A 261 5.68 -17.42 -7.05
CA GLY A 261 6.92 -16.66 -6.87
C GLY A 261 7.97 -16.88 -7.97
N SER A 262 7.63 -17.52 -9.07
CA SER A 262 8.56 -17.71 -10.18
C SER A 262 8.74 -16.42 -11.02
N TYR A 263 7.71 -15.57 -11.09
CA TYR A 263 7.78 -14.27 -11.74
C TYR A 263 8.42 -13.21 -10.85
N ARG A 264 9.69 -12.94 -11.04
CA ARG A 264 10.47 -11.95 -10.26
C ARG A 264 11.40 -11.13 -11.18
N PRO A 265 11.81 -9.91 -10.76
CA PRO A 265 11.55 -9.28 -9.46
C PRO A 265 10.24 -8.49 -9.39
N LEU A 266 9.35 -8.62 -10.37
CA LEU A 266 8.15 -7.80 -10.55
C LEU A 266 6.89 -8.42 -9.91
N SER A 267 7.06 -9.25 -8.86
CA SER A 267 5.97 -9.71 -8.00
C SER A 267 6.39 -9.69 -6.52
N ARG A 268 5.47 -9.30 -5.65
CA ARG A 268 5.68 -9.27 -4.19
C ARG A 268 4.37 -9.49 -3.43
N PRO A 269 4.41 -10.10 -2.24
CA PRO A 269 3.25 -10.14 -1.36
C PRO A 269 3.01 -8.77 -0.70
N LEU A 270 1.73 -8.47 -0.48
CA LEU A 270 1.22 -7.34 0.27
C LEU A 270 0.72 -7.81 1.63
N PHE A 271 0.84 -6.95 2.64
CA PHE A 271 0.59 -7.31 4.04
C PHE A 271 -0.27 -6.30 4.76
N ILE A 272 -1.00 -6.79 5.77
CA ILE A 272 -1.47 -5.98 6.89
C ILE A 272 -0.78 -6.46 8.18
N TYR A 273 -0.47 -5.52 9.08
CA TYR A 273 0.05 -5.78 10.43
C TYR A 273 -0.99 -5.36 11.44
N VAL A 274 -1.39 -6.28 12.30
CA VAL A 274 -2.46 -6.09 13.28
C VAL A 274 -1.90 -5.95 14.68
N ASN A 275 -2.18 -4.85 15.36
CA ASN A 275 -1.77 -4.62 16.73
C ASN A 275 -2.68 -5.39 17.68
N THR A 276 -2.13 -6.37 18.39
CA THR A 276 -2.91 -7.24 19.30
C THR A 276 -3.58 -6.49 20.44
N ALA A 277 -2.97 -5.39 20.91
CA ALA A 277 -3.54 -4.54 21.96
C ALA A 277 -4.73 -3.67 21.47
N LYS A 278 -4.97 -3.62 20.16
CA LYS A 278 -6.07 -2.86 19.53
C LYS A 278 -7.17 -3.77 18.97
N LEU A 279 -7.14 -5.06 19.24
CA LEU A 279 -8.15 -6.03 18.81
C LEU A 279 -9.45 -5.80 19.60
N THR A 280 -10.29 -4.95 19.06
CA THR A 280 -11.69 -4.80 19.50
C THR A 280 -12.58 -5.71 18.65
N PRO A 281 -13.81 -6.04 19.08
CA PRO A 281 -14.71 -6.89 18.27
C PRO A 281 -14.92 -6.42 16.84
N ILE A 282 -14.90 -5.09 16.59
CA ILE A 282 -15.06 -4.53 15.25
C ILE A 282 -13.77 -4.71 14.41
N VAL A 283 -12.59 -4.61 15.03
CA VAL A 283 -11.30 -4.86 14.36
C VAL A 283 -11.19 -6.33 13.98
N GLU A 284 -11.54 -7.24 14.90
CA GLU A 284 -11.54 -8.68 14.62
C GLU A 284 -12.48 -9.03 13.46
N LYS A 285 -13.70 -8.51 13.50
CA LYS A 285 -14.69 -8.72 12.44
C LYS A 285 -14.21 -8.14 11.10
N PHE A 286 -13.54 -6.99 11.10
CA PHE A 286 -12.99 -6.39 9.89
C PHE A 286 -11.87 -7.25 9.29
N ILE A 287 -10.96 -7.79 10.09
CA ILE A 287 -9.87 -8.64 9.60
C ILE A 287 -10.38 -9.96 9.03
N THR A 288 -11.34 -10.60 9.72
CA THR A 288 -11.99 -11.80 9.19
C THR A 288 -12.67 -11.51 7.84
N TYR A 289 -13.45 -10.42 7.76
CA TYR A 289 -14.09 -10.00 6.51
C TYR A 289 -13.06 -9.71 5.42
N TYR A 290 -11.95 -9.05 5.77
CA TYR A 290 -10.86 -8.77 4.83
C TYR A 290 -10.36 -10.06 4.18
N LEU A 291 -9.99 -11.05 4.98
CA LEU A 291 -9.42 -12.31 4.50
C LEU A 291 -10.43 -13.18 3.73
N GLU A 292 -11.71 -13.10 4.05
CA GLU A 292 -12.78 -13.82 3.36
C GLU A 292 -13.15 -13.22 1.99
N ASN A 293 -12.79 -11.94 1.74
CA ASN A 293 -13.20 -11.23 0.52
C ASN A 293 -12.01 -10.67 -0.26
N ALA A 294 -10.77 -10.82 0.24
CA ALA A 294 -9.59 -10.19 -0.36
C ALA A 294 -9.26 -10.73 -1.76
N ASP A 295 -9.60 -11.98 -2.09
CA ASP A 295 -9.35 -12.56 -3.40
C ASP A 295 -10.12 -11.81 -4.50
N GLU A 296 -11.44 -11.71 -4.33
CA GLU A 296 -12.33 -11.02 -5.27
C GLU A 296 -11.98 -9.52 -5.34
N LEU A 297 -11.85 -8.87 -4.19
CA LEU A 297 -11.58 -7.42 -4.13
C LEU A 297 -10.16 -7.06 -4.60
N ALA A 298 -9.18 -7.97 -4.49
CA ALA A 298 -7.84 -7.75 -5.05
C ALA A 298 -7.89 -7.66 -6.58
N ALA A 299 -8.63 -8.55 -7.23
CA ALA A 299 -8.81 -8.50 -8.68
C ALA A 299 -9.49 -7.20 -9.13
N ASP A 300 -10.52 -6.75 -8.41
CA ASP A 300 -11.25 -5.50 -8.71
C ASP A 300 -10.36 -4.24 -8.67
N VAL A 301 -9.28 -4.27 -7.88
CA VAL A 301 -8.35 -3.13 -7.75
C VAL A 301 -7.00 -3.36 -8.45
N GLY A 302 -6.91 -4.37 -9.29
CA GLY A 302 -5.75 -4.61 -10.14
C GLY A 302 -4.60 -5.40 -9.50
N TYR A 303 -4.86 -6.12 -8.41
CA TYR A 303 -3.91 -7.02 -7.75
C TYR A 303 -4.24 -8.49 -8.02
N VAL A 304 -3.29 -9.34 -7.68
CA VAL A 304 -3.45 -10.80 -7.77
C VAL A 304 -3.83 -11.34 -6.40
N GLY A 305 -4.97 -12.02 -6.32
CA GLY A 305 -5.39 -12.73 -5.11
C GLY A 305 -4.40 -13.84 -4.73
N MET A 306 -4.41 -14.23 -3.47
CA MET A 306 -3.64 -15.37 -3.02
C MET A 306 -4.43 -16.68 -3.29
N PRO A 307 -3.74 -17.83 -3.38
CA PRO A 307 -4.43 -19.14 -3.37
C PRO A 307 -5.31 -19.29 -2.12
N ASP A 308 -6.45 -19.99 -2.24
CA ASP A 308 -7.39 -20.25 -1.13
C ASP A 308 -6.68 -20.77 0.13
N GLU A 309 -5.75 -21.71 -0.04
CA GLU A 309 -4.93 -22.27 1.06
C GLU A 309 -4.15 -21.15 1.81
N ALA A 310 -3.69 -20.11 1.12
CA ALA A 310 -2.97 -19.01 1.76
C ALA A 310 -3.91 -18.15 2.61
N TYR A 311 -5.13 -17.88 2.13
CA TYR A 311 -6.15 -17.18 2.92
C TYR A 311 -6.59 -17.98 4.14
N GLU A 312 -6.79 -19.30 4.00
CA GLU A 312 -7.11 -20.18 5.12
C GLU A 312 -6.00 -20.17 6.20
N LEU A 313 -4.75 -20.28 5.77
CA LEU A 313 -3.59 -20.23 6.68
C LEU A 313 -3.42 -18.84 7.33
N ALA A 314 -3.68 -17.76 6.59
CA ALA A 314 -3.65 -16.40 7.11
C ALA A 314 -4.75 -16.17 8.15
N LEU A 315 -5.97 -16.64 7.89
CA LEU A 315 -7.09 -16.58 8.83
C LEU A 315 -6.79 -17.41 10.09
N GLN A 316 -6.30 -18.65 9.94
CA GLN A 316 -5.90 -19.47 11.08
C GLN A 316 -4.79 -18.81 11.91
N ARG A 317 -3.77 -18.19 11.25
CA ARG A 317 -2.73 -17.43 11.93
C ARG A 317 -3.31 -16.29 12.77
N PHE A 318 -4.32 -15.59 12.24
CA PHE A 318 -5.02 -14.54 12.95
C PHE A 318 -5.85 -15.08 14.14
N GLU A 319 -6.62 -16.13 13.94
CA GLU A 319 -7.45 -16.76 14.98
C GLU A 319 -6.60 -17.34 16.12
N ASP A 320 -5.49 -18.00 15.79
CA ASP A 320 -4.52 -18.55 16.75
C ASP A 320 -3.69 -17.47 17.45
N ARG A 321 -3.85 -16.17 17.08
CA ARG A 321 -3.05 -15.04 17.61
C ARG A 321 -1.54 -15.26 17.48
N LYS A 322 -1.09 -15.84 16.37
CA LYS A 322 0.34 -16.07 16.09
C LYS A 322 1.05 -14.75 15.84
N THR A 323 1.67 -14.19 16.89
CA THR A 323 2.39 -12.91 16.83
C THR A 323 3.75 -13.03 16.14
N GLY A 324 4.28 -11.87 15.74
CA GLY A 324 5.57 -11.75 15.06
C GLY A 324 5.48 -11.94 13.56
N THR A 325 6.66 -12.05 12.93
CA THR A 325 6.82 -12.12 11.48
C THR A 325 7.44 -13.44 11.04
N VAL A 326 6.98 -13.99 9.93
CA VAL A 326 7.64 -15.10 9.22
C VAL A 326 8.30 -14.60 7.92
N PHE A 327 7.82 -13.48 7.37
CA PHE A 327 8.34 -12.87 6.15
C PHE A 327 9.47 -11.88 6.42
N GLY A 328 9.48 -11.21 7.56
CA GLY A 328 10.52 -10.26 7.98
C GLY A 328 11.69 -10.89 8.73
N ALA A 329 11.89 -12.22 8.67
CA ALA A 329 13.05 -12.86 9.26
C ALA A 329 14.35 -12.41 8.55
N GLU A 330 15.48 -12.37 9.28
CA GLU A 330 16.76 -11.99 8.69
C GLU A 330 17.15 -12.90 7.52
N GLY A 331 17.53 -12.29 6.39
CA GLY A 331 17.95 -13.00 5.19
C GLY A 331 16.82 -13.60 4.36
N VAL A 332 15.56 -13.33 4.70
CA VAL A 332 14.42 -13.74 3.87
C VAL A 332 14.18 -12.68 2.79
N ASP A 333 14.47 -13.04 1.56
CA ASP A 333 13.97 -12.32 0.39
C ASP A 333 12.56 -12.85 0.09
N VAL A 334 11.57 -11.98 0.20
CA VAL A 334 10.16 -12.35 -0.07
C VAL A 334 9.83 -12.33 -1.56
N THR A 335 10.73 -11.79 -2.40
CA THR A 335 10.57 -11.83 -3.86
C THR A 335 10.69 -13.27 -4.33
N GLY A 336 9.66 -13.78 -4.98
CA GLY A 336 9.63 -15.16 -5.43
C GLY A 336 9.40 -16.20 -4.33
N THR A 337 8.86 -15.83 -3.17
CA THR A 337 8.54 -16.75 -2.09
C THR A 337 7.05 -17.11 -2.13
N LYS A 338 6.73 -18.40 -2.05
CA LYS A 338 5.35 -18.85 -1.88
C LYS A 338 4.84 -18.48 -0.49
N VAL A 339 3.79 -17.69 -0.44
CA VAL A 339 3.15 -17.26 0.82
C VAL A 339 2.70 -18.47 1.64
N THR A 340 2.11 -19.51 1.01
CA THR A 340 1.69 -20.74 1.67
C THR A 340 2.83 -21.45 2.41
N ASP A 341 4.02 -21.52 1.81
CA ASP A 341 5.18 -22.21 2.42
C ASP A 341 5.72 -21.44 3.63
N MET A 342 5.57 -20.11 3.61
CA MET A 342 5.96 -19.27 4.75
C MET A 342 4.95 -19.36 5.89
N LEU A 343 3.66 -19.38 5.59
CA LEU A 343 2.60 -19.46 6.61
C LEU A 343 2.55 -20.81 7.33
N LYS A 344 3.07 -21.87 6.73
CA LYS A 344 3.20 -23.21 7.34
C LYS A 344 4.34 -23.33 8.36
N LYS A 345 5.24 -22.36 8.44
CA LYS A 345 6.33 -22.29 9.42
C LYS A 345 5.84 -21.72 10.76
#